data_89d5130840ced881997ace159a78c9a8
#
_entry.id   89d5130840ced881997ace159a78c9a8
#
_cell.length_a   1.000
_cell.length_b   1.000
_cell.length_c   1.000
_cell.angle_alpha   90.00
_cell.angle_beta   90.00
_cell.angle_gamma   90.00
#
_symmetry.space_group_name_H-M   'P 1'
#
loop_
_entity.id
_entity.type
_entity.pdbx_description
1 polymer ?
#
loop_
_entity_poly.entity_id
_entity_poly.type
_entity_poly.pdbx_seq_one_letter_code
_entity_poly.pdbx_strand_id
1 'polypeptide(L)'
;MRKFARWESTTMLDNVQIVHKNVKNISIKVKPTLEVVLTVPMDILQHEIDNVLKKRHDWILKQLEYFKKFMPESPKELVSGENFTYLGRNYRLKVSQSSIESVKLTGGYLHVNLKDKTDMSRKLQLIETWYKEKAHTYFTKIIAKYTQIVKKEVNKVSIRKMKTRW
;
A
#
# COMPACT_ATOMS: atom_id res chain seq x y z
N MET A 1 15.11 2.03 -48.27
CA MET A 1 14.10 2.62 -47.40
C MET A 1 13.64 1.58 -46.39
N ARG A 2 14.20 1.55 -45.17
CA ARG A 2 13.76 0.68 -44.09
C ARG A 2 12.84 1.50 -43.22
N LYS A 3 11.55 1.15 -43.20
CA LYS A 3 10.55 1.74 -42.32
C LYS A 3 10.88 1.31 -40.90
N PHE A 4 11.24 2.27 -40.05
CA PHE A 4 11.34 2.09 -38.62
C PHE A 4 9.92 1.81 -38.09
N ALA A 5 9.71 0.65 -37.50
CA ALA A 5 8.51 0.31 -36.81
C ALA A 5 8.37 1.28 -35.64
N ARG A 6 7.29 2.05 -35.67
CA ARG A 6 6.87 3.02 -34.65
C ARG A 6 6.55 2.24 -33.38
N TRP A 7 7.24 2.57 -32.29
CA TRP A 7 7.09 1.98 -30.97
C TRP A 7 5.69 2.26 -30.40
N GLU A 8 4.80 1.31 -30.48
CA GLU A 8 3.50 1.41 -29.78
C GLU A 8 3.60 1.07 -28.27
N SER A 9 4.80 1.00 -27.72
CA SER A 9 5.06 0.74 -26.29
C SER A 9 5.38 2.00 -25.49
N THR A 10 5.21 3.19 -26.04
CA THR A 10 5.60 4.46 -25.40
C THR A 10 4.73 4.84 -24.21
N THR A 11 3.53 4.30 -24.12
CA THR A 11 2.53 4.70 -23.10
C THR A 11 2.80 4.17 -21.68
N MET A 12 3.69 3.18 -21.49
CA MET A 12 3.97 2.64 -20.14
C MET A 12 5.16 3.30 -19.44
N LEU A 13 6.02 4.02 -20.15
CA LEU A 13 7.16 4.74 -19.57
C LEU A 13 6.84 6.21 -19.24
N ASP A 14 5.65 6.69 -19.57
CA ASP A 14 5.21 8.06 -19.27
C ASP A 14 5.08 8.34 -17.76
N ASN A 15 5.12 7.29 -16.93
CA ASN A 15 5.05 7.38 -15.46
C ASN A 15 6.41 7.18 -14.77
N VAL A 16 7.53 7.41 -15.45
CA VAL A 16 8.86 7.36 -14.82
C VAL A 16 9.18 8.71 -14.18
N GLN A 17 9.22 8.71 -12.85
CA GLN A 17 9.66 9.87 -12.09
C GLN A 17 11.19 9.89 -11.97
N ILE A 18 11.84 10.86 -12.59
CA ILE A 18 13.28 11.09 -12.47
C ILE A 18 13.55 11.99 -11.28
N VAL A 19 14.41 11.55 -10.35
CA VAL A 19 14.76 12.29 -9.14
C VAL A 19 16.27 12.48 -9.10
N HIS A 20 16.73 13.71 -9.26
CA HIS A 20 18.15 14.08 -9.12
C HIS A 20 18.52 14.17 -7.64
N LYS A 21 19.59 13.49 -7.25
CA LYS A 21 20.11 13.49 -5.87
C LYS A 21 21.64 13.47 -5.89
N ASN A 22 22.23 13.86 -4.76
CA ASN A 22 23.68 13.70 -4.55
C ASN A 22 24.01 12.21 -4.26
N VAL A 23 24.01 11.40 -5.30
CA VAL A 23 24.32 9.96 -5.28
C VAL A 23 25.34 9.63 -6.36
N LYS A 24 26.14 8.58 -6.15
CA LYS A 24 27.15 8.15 -7.14
C LYS A 24 26.57 7.24 -8.21
N ASN A 25 25.52 6.48 -7.90
CA ASN A 25 24.98 5.45 -8.76
C ASN A 25 23.52 5.70 -9.12
N ILE A 26 23.14 5.32 -10.34
CA ILE A 26 21.75 5.30 -10.77
C ILE A 26 21.02 4.13 -10.11
N SER A 27 19.84 4.39 -9.57
CA SER A 27 18.97 3.34 -9.03
C SER A 27 17.57 3.44 -9.61
N ILE A 28 16.98 2.26 -9.91
CA ILE A 28 15.59 2.14 -10.38
C ILE A 28 14.78 1.44 -9.29
N LYS A 29 13.66 2.03 -8.93
CA LYS A 29 12.72 1.46 -7.98
C LYS A 29 11.32 1.43 -8.57
N VAL A 30 10.73 0.24 -8.68
CA VAL A 30 9.32 0.07 -9.02
C VAL A 30 8.53 -0.08 -7.73
N LYS A 31 7.53 0.78 -7.54
CA LYS A 31 6.66 0.75 -6.35
C LYS A 31 5.44 -0.16 -6.58
N PRO A 32 4.83 -0.69 -5.51
CA PRO A 32 3.55 -1.41 -5.61
C PRO A 32 2.39 -0.58 -6.20
N THR A 33 2.52 0.76 -6.20
CA THR A 33 1.60 1.70 -6.85
C THR A 33 1.76 1.78 -8.37
N LEU A 34 2.63 0.94 -8.96
CA LEU A 34 3.06 0.95 -10.36
C LEU A 34 3.86 2.19 -10.78
N GLU A 35 4.27 3.03 -9.83
CA GLU A 35 5.19 4.14 -10.10
C GLU A 35 6.61 3.63 -10.28
N VAL A 36 7.29 4.10 -11.29
CA VAL A 36 8.73 3.85 -11.52
C VAL A 36 9.52 5.08 -11.11
N VAL A 37 10.42 4.96 -10.15
CA VAL A 37 11.27 6.06 -9.69
C VAL A 37 12.71 5.76 -10.07
N LEU A 38 13.29 6.62 -10.89
CA LEU A 38 14.69 6.62 -11.27
C LEU A 38 15.42 7.68 -10.45
N THR A 39 16.33 7.25 -9.58
CA THR A 39 17.20 8.19 -8.85
C THR A 39 18.55 8.27 -9.55
N VAL A 40 18.98 9.48 -9.88
CA VAL A 40 20.16 9.75 -10.68
C VAL A 40 21.06 10.80 -10.00
N PRO A 41 22.38 10.81 -10.31
CA PRO A 41 23.29 11.89 -9.92
C PRO A 41 22.84 13.26 -10.47
N MET A 42 23.30 14.35 -9.83
CA MET A 42 22.94 15.72 -10.23
C MET A 42 23.44 16.07 -11.64
N ASP A 43 24.62 15.56 -12.03
CA ASP A 43 25.34 15.95 -13.24
C ASP A 43 25.19 14.93 -14.39
N ILE A 44 24.18 14.05 -14.32
CA ILE A 44 23.97 13.01 -15.32
C ILE A 44 23.47 13.59 -16.64
N LEU A 45 23.96 13.04 -17.75
CA LEU A 45 23.50 13.42 -19.08
C LEU A 45 22.24 12.64 -19.48
N GLN A 46 21.33 13.29 -20.24
CA GLN A 46 20.05 12.68 -20.63
C GLN A 46 20.22 11.36 -21.39
N HIS A 47 21.24 11.24 -22.28
CA HIS A 47 21.48 10.00 -23.01
C HIS A 47 21.88 8.82 -22.12
N GLU A 48 22.49 9.06 -20.95
CA GLU A 48 22.82 8.01 -19.98
C GLU A 48 21.56 7.50 -19.29
N ILE A 49 20.63 8.40 -18.95
CA ILE A 49 19.30 8.05 -18.43
C ILE A 49 18.58 7.15 -19.43
N ASP A 50 18.52 7.56 -20.71
CA ASP A 50 17.86 6.81 -21.77
C ASP A 50 18.48 5.42 -21.97
N ASN A 51 19.81 5.33 -21.91
CA ASN A 51 20.53 4.07 -22.01
C ASN A 51 20.22 3.12 -20.84
N VAL A 52 20.12 3.65 -19.62
CA VAL A 52 19.77 2.84 -18.44
C VAL A 52 18.33 2.35 -18.54
N LEU A 53 17.40 3.21 -18.95
CA LEU A 53 16.00 2.83 -19.14
C LEU A 53 15.85 1.77 -20.22
N LYS A 54 16.55 1.90 -21.35
CA LYS A 54 16.58 0.87 -22.41
C LYS A 54 17.13 -0.46 -21.92
N LYS A 55 18.26 -0.46 -21.20
CA LYS A 55 18.88 -1.68 -20.66
C LYS A 55 17.99 -2.37 -19.61
N ARG A 56 17.21 -1.63 -18.86
CA ARG A 56 16.38 -2.13 -17.77
C ARG A 56 14.91 -2.28 -18.13
N HIS A 57 14.53 -1.97 -19.36
CA HIS A 57 13.15 -2.00 -19.85
C HIS A 57 12.43 -3.30 -19.49
N ASP A 58 12.97 -4.45 -19.88
CA ASP A 58 12.32 -5.74 -19.63
C ASP A 58 12.20 -6.07 -18.14
N TRP A 59 13.20 -5.68 -17.35
CA TRP A 59 13.13 -5.83 -15.90
C TRP A 59 12.04 -4.95 -15.30
N ILE A 60 11.92 -3.69 -15.75
CA ILE A 60 10.87 -2.76 -15.30
C ILE A 60 9.50 -3.36 -15.62
N LEU A 61 9.28 -3.84 -16.85
CA LEU A 61 8.02 -4.46 -17.25
C LEU A 61 7.68 -5.67 -16.38
N LYS A 62 8.63 -6.58 -16.13
CA LYS A 62 8.43 -7.74 -15.26
C LYS A 62 8.03 -7.32 -13.83
N GLN A 63 8.64 -6.26 -13.29
CA GLN A 63 8.27 -5.75 -11.96
C GLN A 63 6.88 -5.11 -11.95
N LEU A 64 6.52 -4.36 -12.98
CA LEU A 64 5.18 -3.77 -13.13
C LEU A 64 4.11 -4.87 -13.22
N GLU A 65 4.31 -5.89 -14.05
CA GLU A 65 3.42 -7.05 -14.14
C GLU A 65 3.30 -7.80 -12.81
N TYR A 66 4.43 -7.99 -12.11
CA TYR A 66 4.43 -8.60 -10.80
C TYR A 66 3.54 -7.83 -9.81
N PHE A 67 3.71 -6.51 -9.71
CA PHE A 67 2.90 -5.70 -8.81
C PHE A 67 1.44 -5.59 -9.27
N LYS A 68 1.18 -5.54 -10.57
CA LYS A 68 -0.17 -5.51 -11.13
C LYS A 68 -1.04 -6.70 -10.68
N LYS A 69 -0.43 -7.89 -10.53
CA LYS A 69 -1.14 -9.08 -10.02
C LYS A 69 -1.65 -8.94 -8.59
N PHE A 70 -1.05 -8.06 -7.80
CA PHE A 70 -1.40 -7.82 -6.40
C PHE A 70 -2.20 -6.53 -6.18
N MET A 71 -2.45 -5.78 -7.25
CA MET A 71 -3.34 -4.63 -7.12
C MET A 71 -4.78 -5.11 -6.94
N PRO A 72 -5.54 -4.50 -6.01
CA PRO A 72 -6.96 -4.73 -5.96
C PRO A 72 -7.59 -4.30 -7.29
N GLU A 73 -8.53 -5.09 -7.80
CA GLU A 73 -9.24 -4.81 -9.06
C GLU A 73 -9.93 -3.44 -9.07
N SER A 74 -10.31 -2.95 -7.89
CA SER A 74 -10.83 -1.59 -7.70
C SER A 74 -10.39 -1.02 -6.35
N PRO A 75 -10.18 0.30 -6.23
CA PRO A 75 -9.99 0.94 -4.93
C PRO A 75 -11.24 0.71 -4.06
N LYS A 76 -11.03 0.52 -2.77
CA LYS A 76 -12.15 0.36 -1.83
C LYS A 76 -12.95 1.66 -1.73
N GLU A 77 -14.23 1.57 -1.99
CA GLU A 77 -15.18 2.69 -1.90
C GLU A 77 -15.77 2.84 -0.49
N LEU A 78 -15.47 1.89 0.40
CA LEU A 78 -16.00 1.83 1.77
C LEU A 78 -17.54 1.88 1.80
N VAL A 79 -18.15 1.11 0.89
CA VAL A 79 -19.60 0.96 0.81
C VAL A 79 -20.07 -0.34 1.46
N SER A 80 -21.35 -0.37 1.83
CA SER A 80 -21.94 -1.59 2.41
C SER A 80 -21.86 -2.75 1.43
N GLY A 81 -21.45 -3.92 1.91
CA GLY A 81 -21.25 -5.13 1.11
C GLY A 81 -19.78 -5.44 0.79
N GLU A 82 -18.87 -4.46 0.87
CA GLU A 82 -17.44 -4.70 0.65
C GLU A 82 -16.83 -5.66 1.68
N ASN A 83 -15.83 -6.42 1.24
CA ASN A 83 -15.10 -7.34 2.09
C ASN A 83 -13.99 -6.65 2.89
N PHE A 84 -13.98 -6.91 4.19
CA PHE A 84 -12.92 -6.53 5.11
C PHE A 84 -12.31 -7.76 5.78
N THR A 85 -10.99 -7.84 5.77
CA THR A 85 -10.26 -8.94 6.39
C THR A 85 -9.81 -8.57 7.79
N TYR A 86 -10.11 -9.44 8.77
CA TYR A 86 -9.60 -9.31 10.13
C TYR A 86 -9.16 -10.68 10.66
N LEU A 87 -7.93 -10.79 11.11
CA LEU A 87 -7.31 -12.05 11.57
C LEU A 87 -7.53 -13.24 10.61
N GLY A 88 -7.32 -13.00 9.30
CA GLY A 88 -7.45 -14.02 8.25
C GLY A 88 -8.88 -14.38 7.86
N ARG A 89 -9.89 -13.75 8.44
CA ARG A 89 -11.31 -13.96 8.08
C ARG A 89 -11.88 -12.74 7.37
N ASN A 90 -12.77 -13.00 6.41
CA ASN A 90 -13.48 -11.96 5.67
C ASN A 90 -14.81 -11.62 6.34
N TYR A 91 -15.08 -10.34 6.48
CA TYR A 91 -16.29 -9.76 7.01
C TYR A 91 -16.88 -8.77 6.02
N ARG A 92 -18.18 -8.61 6.00
CA ARG A 92 -18.83 -7.62 5.14
C ARG A 92 -18.95 -6.28 5.86
N LEU A 93 -18.66 -5.20 5.16
CA LEU A 93 -18.86 -3.85 5.67
C LEU A 93 -20.36 -3.53 5.71
N LYS A 94 -20.81 -2.90 6.78
CA LYS A 94 -22.15 -2.33 6.91
C LYS A 94 -22.01 -0.89 7.41
N VAL A 95 -22.28 0.07 6.53
CA VAL A 95 -22.21 1.50 6.82
C VAL A 95 -23.60 2.01 7.14
N SER A 96 -23.75 2.64 8.30
CA SER A 96 -25.04 3.20 8.77
C SER A 96 -24.87 4.63 9.26
N GLN A 97 -25.87 5.45 9.04
CA GLN A 97 -25.90 6.80 9.57
C GLN A 97 -26.31 6.77 11.04
N SER A 98 -25.57 7.48 11.89
CA SER A 98 -25.82 7.54 13.33
C SER A 98 -25.23 8.80 13.93
N SER A 99 -25.86 9.36 14.94
CA SER A 99 -25.33 10.48 15.72
C SER A 99 -24.07 10.09 16.51
N ILE A 100 -23.93 8.79 16.85
CA ILE A 100 -22.78 8.24 17.58
C ILE A 100 -21.91 7.47 16.61
N GLU A 101 -20.68 7.92 16.45
CA GLU A 101 -19.69 7.26 15.60
C GLU A 101 -19.11 6.04 16.31
N SER A 102 -19.10 4.91 15.64
CA SER A 102 -18.55 3.67 16.20
C SER A 102 -18.20 2.66 15.12
N VAL A 103 -17.22 1.80 15.42
CA VAL A 103 -16.90 0.63 14.59
C VAL A 103 -17.00 -0.61 15.46
N LYS A 104 -17.81 -1.59 15.04
CA LYS A 104 -17.99 -2.86 15.76
C LYS A 104 -18.00 -4.03 14.79
N LEU A 105 -17.32 -5.11 15.20
CA LEU A 105 -17.35 -6.39 14.49
C LEU A 105 -18.31 -7.32 15.20
N THR A 106 -19.42 -7.65 14.55
CA THR A 106 -20.43 -8.56 15.10
C THR A 106 -21.24 -9.21 13.99
N GLY A 107 -21.71 -10.44 14.22
CA GLY A 107 -22.58 -11.16 13.28
C GLY A 107 -22.03 -11.35 11.87
N GLY A 108 -20.69 -11.42 11.70
CA GLY A 108 -20.08 -11.53 10.37
C GLY A 108 -19.92 -10.21 9.62
N TYR A 109 -20.26 -9.08 10.26
CA TYR A 109 -20.21 -7.74 9.68
C TYR A 109 -19.28 -6.81 10.46
N LEU A 110 -18.56 -5.96 9.73
CA LEU A 110 -17.91 -4.78 10.28
C LEU A 110 -18.89 -3.59 10.16
N HIS A 111 -19.55 -3.26 11.27
CA HIS A 111 -20.48 -2.13 11.34
C HIS A 111 -19.69 -0.85 11.52
N VAL A 112 -19.91 0.12 10.64
CA VAL A 112 -19.35 1.48 10.73
C VAL A 112 -20.50 2.45 10.80
N ASN A 113 -20.68 3.07 11.97
CA ASN A 113 -21.69 4.09 12.20
C ASN A 113 -21.02 5.46 12.22
N LEU A 114 -21.54 6.40 11.46
CA LEU A 114 -21.02 7.76 11.38
C LEU A 114 -22.13 8.76 11.03
N LYS A 115 -21.87 10.05 11.28
CA LYS A 115 -22.87 11.12 11.07
C LYS A 115 -23.20 11.28 9.59
N ASP A 116 -22.18 11.28 8.73
CA ASP A 116 -22.34 11.38 7.29
C ASP A 116 -21.74 10.13 6.62
N LYS A 117 -22.61 9.24 6.14
CA LYS A 117 -22.22 8.01 5.45
C LYS A 117 -21.55 8.22 4.10
N THR A 118 -21.50 9.45 3.57
CA THR A 118 -20.79 9.79 2.34
C THR A 118 -19.35 10.20 2.58
N ASP A 119 -19.00 10.62 3.80
CA ASP A 119 -17.64 11.02 4.18
C ASP A 119 -16.67 9.83 4.18
N MET A 120 -15.98 9.69 3.05
CA MET A 120 -14.99 8.64 2.80
C MET A 120 -13.78 8.74 3.76
N SER A 121 -13.30 9.96 3.99
CA SER A 121 -12.15 10.20 4.86
C SER A 121 -12.44 9.81 6.29
N ARG A 122 -13.64 10.15 6.78
CA ARG A 122 -14.06 9.81 8.13
C ARG A 122 -14.26 8.31 8.30
N LYS A 123 -14.89 7.63 7.32
CA LYS A 123 -14.98 6.17 7.32
C LYS A 123 -13.63 5.50 7.46
N LEU A 124 -12.67 5.92 6.62
CA LEU A 124 -11.32 5.37 6.64
C LEU A 124 -10.64 5.58 7.99
N GLN A 125 -10.73 6.78 8.55
CA GLN A 125 -10.16 7.12 9.86
C GLN A 125 -10.76 6.24 10.98
N LEU A 126 -12.07 6.07 11.02
CA LEU A 126 -12.75 5.24 12.01
C LEU A 126 -12.31 3.77 11.92
N ILE A 127 -12.22 3.23 10.71
CA ILE A 127 -11.79 1.86 10.48
C ILE A 127 -10.31 1.69 10.88
N GLU A 128 -9.42 2.62 10.51
CA GLU A 128 -8.01 2.57 10.89
C GLU A 128 -7.81 2.65 12.40
N THR A 129 -8.56 3.51 13.08
CA THR A 129 -8.54 3.60 14.55
C THR A 129 -8.97 2.29 15.17
N TRP A 130 -10.07 1.70 14.70
CA TRP A 130 -10.56 0.42 15.18
C TRP A 130 -9.52 -0.71 15.00
N TYR A 131 -8.85 -0.78 13.82
CA TYR A 131 -7.79 -1.76 13.61
C TYR A 131 -6.63 -1.57 14.58
N LYS A 132 -6.24 -0.33 14.85
CA LYS A 132 -5.15 0.01 15.78
C LYS A 132 -5.51 -0.42 17.22
N GLU A 133 -6.72 -0.16 17.67
CA GLU A 133 -7.22 -0.58 18.99
C GLU A 133 -7.26 -2.11 19.12
N LYS A 134 -7.80 -2.80 18.11
CA LYS A 134 -7.84 -4.26 18.09
C LYS A 134 -6.44 -4.87 18.05
N ALA A 135 -5.53 -4.31 17.26
CA ALA A 135 -4.13 -4.73 17.23
C ALA A 135 -3.47 -4.56 18.60
N HIS A 136 -3.68 -3.41 19.26
CA HIS A 136 -3.14 -3.18 20.60
C HIS A 136 -3.63 -4.27 21.59
N THR A 137 -4.94 -4.48 21.66
CA THR A 137 -5.52 -5.49 22.55
C THR A 137 -5.01 -6.90 22.25
N TYR A 138 -4.91 -7.26 20.96
CA TYR A 138 -4.45 -8.57 20.54
C TYR A 138 -2.97 -8.79 20.86
N PHE A 139 -2.12 -7.84 20.49
CA PHE A 139 -0.67 -7.96 20.73
C PHE A 139 -0.34 -7.94 22.23
N THR A 140 -1.03 -7.16 23.04
CA THR A 140 -0.84 -7.19 24.50
C THR A 140 -1.07 -8.58 25.07
N LYS A 141 -2.14 -9.27 24.65
CA LYS A 141 -2.41 -10.65 25.07
C LYS A 141 -1.34 -11.64 24.61
N ILE A 142 -0.94 -11.54 23.34
CA ILE A 142 0.08 -12.42 22.76
C ILE A 142 1.43 -12.21 23.44
N ILE A 143 1.83 -10.97 23.66
CA ILE A 143 3.08 -10.62 24.33
C ILE A 143 3.08 -11.19 25.75
N ALA A 144 2.04 -10.95 26.54
CA ALA A 144 1.94 -11.48 27.89
C ALA A 144 2.12 -13.02 27.94
N LYS A 145 1.49 -13.73 26.99
CA LYS A 145 1.64 -15.19 26.85
C LYS A 145 3.09 -15.59 26.55
N TYR A 146 3.71 -14.95 25.55
CA TYR A 146 5.06 -15.36 25.11
C TYR A 146 6.16 -14.87 26.04
N THR A 147 5.98 -13.76 26.74
CA THR A 147 6.91 -13.29 27.79
C THR A 147 7.12 -14.38 28.86
N GLN A 148 6.07 -15.08 29.26
CA GLN A 148 6.19 -16.19 30.21
C GLN A 148 7.00 -17.37 29.66
N ILE A 149 6.83 -17.68 28.37
CA ILE A 149 7.53 -18.80 27.71
C ILE A 149 9.00 -18.47 27.46
N VAL A 150 9.29 -17.28 26.96
CA VAL A 150 10.64 -16.85 26.56
C VAL A 150 11.42 -16.32 27.76
N LYS A 151 10.77 -16.02 28.88
CA LYS A 151 11.36 -15.42 30.11
C LYS A 151 12.11 -14.12 29.83
N LYS A 152 11.59 -13.31 28.90
CA LYS A 152 12.13 -11.96 28.57
C LYS A 152 11.00 -10.96 28.53
N GLU A 153 11.21 -9.80 29.14
CA GLU A 153 10.26 -8.71 29.14
C GLU A 153 10.33 -7.88 27.84
N VAL A 154 9.17 -7.35 27.43
CA VAL A 154 9.05 -6.44 26.30
C VAL A 154 8.89 -5.02 26.81
N ASN A 155 9.89 -4.19 26.65
CA ASN A 155 9.91 -2.82 27.17
C ASN A 155 8.97 -1.87 26.42
N LYS A 156 8.76 -2.08 25.11
CA LYS A 156 7.93 -1.17 24.29
C LYS A 156 7.29 -1.89 23.12
N VAL A 157 6.01 -1.65 22.92
CA VAL A 157 5.25 -2.10 21.75
C VAL A 157 4.80 -0.87 20.95
N SER A 158 5.10 -0.84 19.66
CA SER A 158 4.69 0.24 18.76
C SER A 158 3.87 -0.33 17.62
N ILE A 159 2.65 0.16 17.45
CA ILE A 159 1.74 -0.24 16.38
C ILE A 159 1.63 0.90 15.38
N ARG A 160 2.01 0.64 14.13
CA ARG A 160 1.96 1.64 13.04
C ARG A 160 1.56 0.99 11.73
N LYS A 161 0.94 1.78 10.86
CA LYS A 161 0.65 1.36 9.48
C LYS A 161 1.96 1.27 8.72
N MET A 162 2.28 0.08 8.23
CA MET A 162 3.47 -0.12 7.41
C MET A 162 3.18 0.26 5.98
N LYS A 163 4.05 1.10 5.39
CA LYS A 163 3.96 1.52 3.97
C LYS A 163 4.91 0.72 3.08
N THR A 164 5.93 0.14 3.66
CA THR A 164 6.94 -0.65 2.97
C THR A 164 7.19 -1.92 3.78
N ARG A 165 7.76 -2.95 3.12
CA ARG A 165 8.39 -4.04 3.86
C ARG A 165 9.46 -3.44 4.76
N TRP A 166 9.56 -4.02 5.98
CA TRP A 166 10.62 -3.69 6.93
C TRP A 166 11.92 -3.23 6.27
#